data_d3b894c736f666163ac9de97d44a229c
#
_entry.id   d3b894c736f666163ac9de97d44a229c
#
_cell.length_a   1.000
_cell.length_b   1.000
_cell.length_c   1.000
_cell.angle_alpha   90.00
_cell.angle_beta   90.00
_cell.angle_gamma   90.00
#
_symmetry.space_group_name_H-M   'P 1'
#
loop_
_entity.id
_entity.type
_entity.pdbx_description
1 polymer ?
#
loop_
_entity_poly.entity_id
_entity_poly.type
_entity_poly.pdbx_seq_one_letter_code
_entity_poly.pdbx_strand_id
1 'polypeptide(L)'
;LELLHLSGYTEEEKEQIAFRFLIPREIEEAGLGDQPPQFTHEVVRKLIREYTREAGLRGLERQIAAVCRKRAHEILKNPGQQVPAEVTPEKVEEYLGPRKYHFELAGSRERVGVATGLALTAAGGQLIFIEASIMSGHENLIMTGSLGEVMKESAQAALSYIRSNAEQFHIPADFFDHHDIHIHIPAGAVPKDGPSAGLPIALALISLLSRRPVRREVALTGELTLSGRLLPVGGMHDKLLAARRAGIRTVIIPGGNEVDLRDIPADVMKDLAIVPAYEVEQIVEVALAR
;
A
#
# COMPACT_ATOMS: atom_id res chain seq x y z
N LEU A 1 -19.91 -25.49 -4.75
CA LEU A 1 -19.83 -24.18 -4.07
C LEU A 1 -19.30 -23.20 -5.12
N GLU A 2 -20.11 -22.21 -5.47
CA GLU A 2 -19.68 -21.11 -6.32
C GLU A 2 -19.05 -20.05 -5.42
N LEU A 3 -17.82 -19.64 -5.75
CA LEU A 3 -17.08 -18.64 -4.99
C LEU A 3 -17.19 -17.28 -5.71
N LEU A 4 -17.93 -16.37 -5.12
CA LEU A 4 -18.04 -15.00 -5.62
C LEU A 4 -16.98 -14.13 -4.95
N HIS A 5 -16.02 -13.65 -5.72
CA HIS A 5 -15.05 -12.67 -5.25
C HIS A 5 -15.62 -11.26 -5.40
N LEU A 6 -15.77 -10.55 -4.28
CA LEU A 6 -16.10 -9.14 -4.27
C LEU A 6 -14.81 -8.35 -4.08
N SER A 7 -14.43 -7.58 -5.10
CA SER A 7 -13.30 -6.66 -5.03
C SER A 7 -13.60 -5.48 -4.09
N GLY A 8 -12.55 -4.85 -3.58
CA GLY A 8 -12.69 -3.62 -2.80
C GLY A 8 -13.16 -2.44 -3.66
N TYR A 9 -13.78 -1.44 -3.02
CA TYR A 9 -14.19 -0.21 -3.69
C TYR A 9 -13.02 0.76 -3.87
N THR A 10 -13.01 1.46 -5.01
CA THR A 10 -12.12 2.61 -5.24
C THR A 10 -12.49 3.77 -4.31
N GLU A 11 -11.62 4.77 -4.17
CA GLU A 11 -11.93 5.97 -3.39
C GLU A 11 -13.10 6.74 -3.99
N GLU A 12 -13.14 6.83 -5.31
CA GLU A 12 -14.21 7.48 -6.06
C GLU A 12 -15.56 6.78 -5.87
N GLU A 13 -15.57 5.45 -5.92
CA GLU A 13 -16.79 4.66 -5.65
C GLU A 13 -17.25 4.81 -4.20
N LYS A 14 -16.31 4.76 -3.23
CA LYS A 14 -16.63 5.01 -1.81
C LYS A 14 -17.23 6.40 -1.60
N GLU A 15 -16.67 7.41 -2.26
CA GLU A 15 -17.15 8.78 -2.22
C GLU A 15 -18.58 8.90 -2.79
N GLN A 16 -18.84 8.32 -3.96
CA GLN A 16 -20.18 8.30 -4.56
C GLN A 16 -21.19 7.58 -3.69
N ILE A 17 -20.83 6.41 -3.14
CA ILE A 17 -21.70 5.64 -2.26
C ILE A 17 -21.95 6.43 -0.97
N ALA A 18 -20.96 7.12 -0.42
CA ALA A 18 -21.12 7.94 0.76
C ALA A 18 -22.15 9.05 0.54
N PHE A 19 -22.05 9.81 -0.55
CA PHE A 19 -23.02 10.88 -0.85
C PHE A 19 -24.40 10.37 -1.18
N ARG A 20 -24.49 9.25 -1.91
CA ARG A 20 -25.78 8.75 -2.39
C ARG A 20 -26.56 7.99 -1.33
N PHE A 21 -25.87 7.28 -0.42
CA PHE A 21 -26.50 6.34 0.47
C PHE A 21 -26.15 6.53 1.95
N LEU A 22 -24.83 6.64 2.29
CA LEU A 22 -24.43 6.61 3.69
C LEU A 22 -24.77 7.92 4.41
N ILE A 23 -24.40 9.06 3.85
CA ILE A 23 -24.64 10.37 4.48
C ILE A 23 -26.12 10.64 4.69
N PRO A 24 -27.01 10.49 3.69
CA PRO A 24 -28.44 10.70 3.91
C PRO A 24 -29.02 9.82 5.02
N ARG A 25 -28.65 8.52 5.02
CA ARG A 25 -29.12 7.57 6.05
C ARG A 25 -28.64 7.97 7.45
N GLU A 26 -27.35 8.29 7.61
CA GLU A 26 -26.80 8.62 8.91
C GLU A 26 -27.32 9.97 9.46
N ILE A 27 -27.69 10.92 8.57
CA ILE A 27 -28.38 12.18 8.94
C ILE A 27 -29.77 11.86 9.50
N GLU A 28 -30.53 10.99 8.83
CA GLU A 28 -31.85 10.56 9.27
C GLU A 28 -31.78 9.82 10.61
N GLU A 29 -30.87 8.84 10.74
CA GLU A 29 -30.69 8.05 11.98
C GLU A 29 -30.23 8.92 13.16
N ALA A 30 -29.47 10.00 12.90
CA ALA A 30 -29.05 10.95 13.93
C ALA A 30 -30.12 12.01 14.27
N GLY A 31 -31.27 12.03 13.59
CA GLY A 31 -32.33 13.00 13.80
C GLY A 31 -31.96 14.43 13.38
N LEU A 32 -31.10 14.58 12.37
CA LEU A 32 -30.59 15.87 11.92
C LEU A 32 -31.32 16.44 10.69
N GLY A 33 -32.51 15.92 10.38
CA GLY A 33 -33.28 16.35 9.20
C GLY A 33 -33.55 17.83 9.09
N ASP A 34 -33.78 18.53 10.22
CA ASP A 34 -34.04 19.98 10.25
C ASP A 34 -32.76 20.82 10.13
N GLN A 35 -31.58 20.26 10.48
CA GLN A 35 -30.27 20.92 10.44
C GLN A 35 -29.18 19.98 9.88
N PRO A 36 -29.33 19.48 8.64
CA PRO A 36 -28.43 18.49 8.10
C PRO A 36 -27.01 19.04 7.96
N PRO A 37 -25.99 18.27 8.38
CA PRO A 37 -24.61 18.62 8.09
C PRO A 37 -24.32 18.50 6.60
N GLN A 38 -23.58 19.46 6.07
CA GLN A 38 -23.13 19.46 4.68
C GLN A 38 -21.71 18.88 4.63
N PHE A 39 -21.58 17.69 4.04
CA PHE A 39 -20.29 17.07 3.77
C PHE A 39 -19.78 17.53 2.41
N THR A 40 -18.53 17.99 2.37
CA THR A 40 -17.85 18.27 1.10
C THR A 40 -17.11 17.02 0.60
N HIS A 41 -16.75 17.03 -0.69
CA HIS A 41 -15.92 15.99 -1.27
C HIS A 41 -14.57 15.85 -0.52
N GLU A 42 -13.98 16.97 -0.12
CA GLU A 42 -12.75 17.00 0.66
C GLU A 42 -12.90 16.29 2.00
N VAL A 43 -13.98 16.54 2.72
CA VAL A 43 -14.28 15.89 4.01
C VAL A 43 -14.47 14.39 3.86
N VAL A 44 -15.22 13.95 2.86
CA VAL A 44 -15.43 12.51 2.62
C VAL A 44 -14.10 11.82 2.27
N ARG A 45 -13.28 12.42 1.43
CA ARG A 45 -11.94 11.89 1.14
C ARG A 45 -11.03 11.87 2.37
N LYS A 46 -11.09 12.90 3.22
CA LYS A 46 -10.38 12.90 4.51
C LYS A 46 -10.83 11.73 5.39
N LEU A 47 -12.13 11.47 5.51
CA LEU A 47 -12.65 10.32 6.26
C LEU A 47 -12.14 9.00 5.70
N ILE A 48 -12.15 8.83 4.38
CA ILE A 48 -11.66 7.63 3.69
C ILE A 48 -10.16 7.44 3.96
N ARG A 49 -9.36 8.48 3.77
CA ARG A 49 -7.90 8.40 3.81
C ARG A 49 -7.31 8.34 5.21
N GLU A 50 -7.86 9.12 6.14
CA GLU A 50 -7.23 9.36 7.44
C GLU A 50 -7.94 8.63 8.59
N TYR A 51 -9.19 8.20 8.42
CA TYR A 51 -9.98 7.57 9.48
C TYR A 51 -10.44 6.15 9.16
N THR A 52 -10.23 5.66 7.93
CA THR A 52 -10.56 4.28 7.54
C THR A 52 -9.39 3.56 6.87
N ARG A 53 -9.34 2.23 7.03
CA ARG A 53 -8.39 1.35 6.34
C ARG A 53 -9.10 0.03 6.06
N GLU A 54 -9.86 0.00 4.97
CA GLU A 54 -10.71 -1.14 4.62
C GLU A 54 -10.95 -1.23 3.11
N ALA A 55 -11.20 -2.43 2.60
CA ALA A 55 -11.62 -2.64 1.23
C ALA A 55 -13.10 -2.25 1.03
N GLY A 56 -13.94 -2.47 2.04
CA GLY A 56 -15.38 -2.17 2.04
C GLY A 56 -15.74 -0.75 2.49
N LEU A 57 -16.94 -0.62 3.10
CA LEU A 57 -17.55 0.67 3.46
C LEU A 57 -17.94 0.79 4.94
N ARG A 58 -17.88 -0.31 5.73
CA ARG A 58 -18.37 -0.31 7.12
C ARG A 58 -17.62 0.66 8.04
N GLY A 59 -16.32 0.83 7.83
CA GLY A 59 -15.52 1.80 8.57
C GLY A 59 -15.91 3.23 8.22
N LEU A 60 -16.09 3.53 6.93
CA LEU A 60 -16.53 4.83 6.45
C LEU A 60 -17.92 5.18 6.99
N GLU A 61 -18.86 4.26 6.92
CA GLU A 61 -20.18 4.39 7.52
C GLU A 61 -20.11 4.76 9.01
N ARG A 62 -19.31 4.04 9.79
CA ARG A 62 -19.13 4.33 11.23
C ARG A 62 -18.52 5.71 11.48
N GLN A 63 -17.61 6.20 10.64
CA GLN A 63 -17.04 7.53 10.79
C GLN A 63 -18.07 8.61 10.45
N ILE A 64 -18.84 8.45 9.37
CA ILE A 64 -19.95 9.35 9.02
C ILE A 64 -20.96 9.40 10.15
N ALA A 65 -21.43 8.25 10.65
CA ALA A 65 -22.31 8.14 11.80
C ALA A 65 -21.75 8.85 13.04
N ALA A 66 -20.46 8.73 13.30
CA ALA A 66 -19.82 9.40 14.44
C ALA A 66 -19.83 10.92 14.27
N VAL A 67 -19.56 11.44 13.07
CA VAL A 67 -19.66 12.87 12.76
C VAL A 67 -21.10 13.37 12.97
N CYS A 68 -22.11 12.66 12.46
CA CYS A 68 -23.52 13.01 12.65
C CYS A 68 -23.92 13.03 14.11
N ARG A 69 -23.55 12.03 14.92
CA ARG A 69 -23.82 12.00 16.36
C ARG A 69 -23.15 13.14 17.13
N LYS A 70 -21.89 13.47 16.80
CA LYS A 70 -21.17 14.59 17.42
C LYS A 70 -21.81 15.92 17.06
N ARG A 71 -22.27 16.05 15.82
CA ARG A 71 -23.04 17.21 15.36
C ARG A 71 -24.36 17.37 16.14
N ALA A 72 -25.15 16.28 16.27
CA ALA A 72 -26.39 16.30 17.05
C ALA A 72 -26.14 16.76 18.50
N HIS A 73 -25.07 16.22 19.11
CA HIS A 73 -24.69 16.62 20.48
C HIS A 73 -24.28 18.11 20.57
N GLU A 74 -23.57 18.63 19.56
CA GLU A 74 -23.18 20.05 19.54
C GLU A 74 -24.39 20.98 19.46
N ILE A 75 -25.38 20.64 18.61
CA ILE A 75 -26.66 21.38 18.51
C ILE A 75 -27.42 21.36 19.83
N LEU A 76 -27.50 20.20 20.49
CA LEU A 76 -28.19 20.07 21.79
C LEU A 76 -27.49 20.81 22.93
N LYS A 77 -26.18 20.92 22.89
CA LYS A 77 -25.42 21.68 23.89
C LYS A 77 -25.56 23.18 23.76
N ASN A 78 -25.87 23.68 22.58
CA ASN A 78 -25.92 25.12 22.27
C ASN A 78 -27.31 25.52 21.76
N PRO A 79 -28.36 25.37 22.58
CA PRO A 79 -29.71 25.68 22.14
C PRO A 79 -29.83 27.17 21.76
N GLY A 80 -30.32 27.40 20.54
CA GLY A 80 -30.47 28.75 20.01
C GLY A 80 -29.22 29.35 19.33
N GLN A 81 -28.10 28.67 19.31
CA GLN A 81 -26.95 29.05 18.51
C GLN A 81 -27.02 28.35 17.12
N GLN A 82 -26.75 29.12 16.07
CA GLN A 82 -26.59 28.52 14.73
C GLN A 82 -25.22 27.80 14.66
N VAL A 83 -25.28 26.48 14.59
CA VAL A 83 -24.09 25.68 14.27
C VAL A 83 -23.92 25.69 12.74
N PRO A 84 -22.74 26.05 12.17
CA PRO A 84 -22.54 26.10 10.72
C PRO A 84 -22.90 24.76 10.06
N ALA A 85 -23.66 24.77 8.98
CA ALA A 85 -24.11 23.54 8.32
C ALA A 85 -22.92 22.74 7.75
N GLU A 86 -21.91 23.41 7.23
CA GLU A 86 -20.74 22.81 6.61
C GLU A 86 -19.84 22.11 7.67
N VAL A 87 -19.49 20.86 7.38
CA VAL A 87 -18.48 20.12 8.10
C VAL A 87 -17.14 20.38 7.43
N THR A 88 -16.22 21.03 8.13
CA THR A 88 -14.88 21.29 7.61
C THR A 88 -13.90 20.18 7.99
N PRO A 89 -12.75 20.06 7.30
CA PRO A 89 -11.69 19.12 7.67
C PRO A 89 -11.23 19.23 9.14
N GLU A 90 -11.18 20.48 9.69
CA GLU A 90 -10.81 20.74 11.08
C GLU A 90 -11.91 20.25 12.03
N LYS A 91 -13.17 20.41 11.63
CA LYS A 91 -14.31 19.95 12.41
C LYS A 91 -14.34 18.42 12.50
N VAL A 92 -13.89 17.72 11.45
CA VAL A 92 -13.70 16.26 11.49
C VAL A 92 -12.69 15.87 12.58
N GLU A 93 -11.55 16.58 12.66
CA GLU A 93 -10.55 16.32 13.70
C GLU A 93 -11.06 16.63 15.11
N GLU A 94 -11.85 17.68 15.27
CA GLU A 94 -12.50 18.01 16.54
C GLU A 94 -13.47 16.88 16.98
N TYR A 95 -14.25 16.34 16.03
CA TYR A 95 -15.24 15.31 16.33
C TYR A 95 -14.65 13.92 16.53
N LEU A 96 -13.70 13.52 15.70
CA LEU A 96 -13.16 12.15 15.65
C LEU A 96 -11.81 11.99 16.33
N GLY A 97 -11.20 13.12 16.74
CA GLY A 97 -9.83 13.15 17.25
C GLY A 97 -8.78 13.19 16.12
N PRO A 98 -7.50 13.08 16.46
CA PRO A 98 -6.43 13.14 15.49
C PRO A 98 -6.56 12.00 14.47
N ARG A 99 -6.02 12.23 13.28
CA ARG A 99 -5.99 11.22 12.20
C ARG A 99 -5.46 9.87 12.70
N LYS A 100 -6.14 8.79 12.35
CA LYS A 100 -5.81 7.42 12.77
C LYS A 100 -4.79 6.78 11.85
N TYR A 101 -4.82 7.16 10.58
CA TYR A 101 -3.95 6.61 9.55
C TYR A 101 -3.19 7.75 8.88
N HIS A 102 -1.90 7.54 8.73
CA HIS A 102 -1.08 8.37 7.86
C HIS A 102 -1.12 7.73 6.48
N PHE A 103 -1.38 8.55 5.47
CA PHE A 103 -1.26 8.10 4.09
C PHE A 103 0.20 7.76 3.85
N GLU A 104 0.48 6.49 3.56
CA GLU A 104 1.81 6.06 3.15
C GLU A 104 2.02 6.57 1.72
N LEU A 105 2.43 7.82 1.60
CA LEU A 105 2.94 8.32 0.34
C LEU A 105 4.23 7.56 0.04
N ALA A 106 4.39 7.11 -1.20
CA ALA A 106 5.68 6.68 -1.70
C ALA A 106 6.74 7.67 -1.22
N GLY A 107 7.80 7.18 -0.60
CA GLY A 107 8.76 7.97 0.18
C GLY A 107 9.16 9.28 -0.49
N SER A 108 9.35 10.35 0.27
CA SER A 108 9.64 11.69 -0.25
C SER A 108 10.96 11.82 -1.00
N ARG A 109 11.83 10.80 -0.90
CA ARG A 109 13.16 10.78 -1.53
C ARG A 109 13.51 9.37 -2.00
N GLU A 110 14.22 9.30 -3.10
CA GLU A 110 14.89 8.08 -3.57
C GLU A 110 15.96 7.67 -2.57
N ARG A 111 16.00 6.38 -2.23
CA ARG A 111 16.97 5.84 -1.26
C ARG A 111 17.58 4.56 -1.80
N VAL A 112 18.88 4.42 -1.57
CA VAL A 112 19.60 3.17 -1.81
C VAL A 112 19.15 2.13 -0.78
N GLY A 113 18.89 0.91 -1.23
CA GLY A 113 18.49 -0.18 -0.36
C GLY A 113 17.01 -0.13 0.09
N VAL A 114 16.19 0.75 -0.49
CA VAL A 114 14.78 0.87 -0.12
C VAL A 114 13.90 0.66 -1.34
N ALA A 115 13.05 -0.36 -1.31
CA ALA A 115 12.08 -0.65 -2.38
C ALA A 115 10.65 -0.61 -1.87
N THR A 116 9.71 -0.24 -2.74
CA THR A 116 8.28 -0.26 -2.43
C THR A 116 7.63 -1.49 -3.04
N GLY A 117 7.13 -2.37 -2.20
CA GLY A 117 6.36 -3.54 -2.60
C GLY A 117 4.86 -3.33 -2.47
N LEU A 118 4.08 -4.21 -3.11
CA LEU A 118 2.63 -4.28 -3.01
C LEU A 118 2.21 -5.61 -2.36
N ALA A 119 1.47 -5.52 -1.28
CA ALA A 119 0.95 -6.66 -0.53
C ALA A 119 -0.58 -6.67 -0.53
N LEU A 120 -1.16 -7.85 -0.39
CA LEU A 120 -2.59 -8.04 -0.14
C LEU A 120 -2.78 -8.39 1.34
N THR A 121 -3.73 -7.73 1.98
CA THR A 121 -4.14 -8.00 3.37
C THR A 121 -5.65 -8.16 3.45
N ALA A 122 -6.16 -8.57 4.61
CA ALA A 122 -7.59 -8.61 4.87
C ALA A 122 -8.28 -7.23 4.72
N ALA A 123 -7.52 -6.14 4.81
CA ALA A 123 -8.01 -4.78 4.60
C ALA A 123 -7.87 -4.29 3.15
N GLY A 124 -7.46 -5.16 2.23
CA GLY A 124 -7.19 -4.86 0.82
C GLY A 124 -5.70 -4.68 0.53
N GLY A 125 -5.40 -4.08 -0.63
CA GLY A 125 -4.03 -3.82 -1.05
C GLY A 125 -3.35 -2.74 -0.20
N GLN A 126 -2.05 -2.92 0.05
CA GLN A 126 -1.21 -2.01 0.82
C GLN A 126 0.18 -1.91 0.22
N LEU A 127 0.83 -0.75 0.44
CA LEU A 127 2.25 -0.63 0.22
C LEU A 127 3.01 -1.25 1.39
N ILE A 128 4.10 -1.91 1.06
CA ILE A 128 5.12 -2.33 2.03
C ILE A 128 6.46 -1.73 1.61
N PHE A 129 7.20 -1.23 2.58
CA PHE A 129 8.55 -0.73 2.34
C PHE A 129 9.54 -1.80 2.77
N ILE A 130 10.48 -2.12 1.91
CA ILE A 130 11.56 -3.05 2.19
C ILE A 130 12.83 -2.24 2.32
N GLU A 131 13.43 -2.27 3.48
CA GLU A 131 14.70 -1.59 3.78
C GLU A 131 15.78 -2.65 3.93
N ALA A 132 16.82 -2.54 3.14
CA ALA A 132 18.00 -3.40 3.21
C ALA A 132 19.22 -2.59 3.64
N SER A 133 20.03 -3.13 4.53
CA SER A 133 21.27 -2.54 5.00
C SER A 133 22.39 -3.57 5.07
N ILE A 134 23.63 -3.09 5.01
CA ILE A 134 24.85 -3.88 5.08
C ILE A 134 25.62 -3.49 6.33
N MET A 135 26.20 -4.47 7.00
CA MET A 135 27.13 -4.25 8.08
C MET A 135 28.29 -5.25 7.99
N SER A 136 29.42 -4.95 8.62
CA SER A 136 30.51 -5.92 8.74
C SER A 136 30.04 -7.13 9.50
N GLY A 137 30.32 -8.33 9.00
CA GLY A 137 29.82 -9.58 9.58
C GLY A 137 30.35 -10.82 8.88
N HIS A 138 29.62 -11.92 9.02
CA HIS A 138 29.99 -13.26 8.55
C HIS A 138 28.81 -13.93 7.83
N GLU A 139 28.38 -13.39 6.70
CA GLU A 139 27.35 -13.96 5.82
C GLU A 139 25.93 -14.09 6.43
N ASN A 140 25.61 -13.43 7.54
CA ASN A 140 24.31 -13.60 8.14
C ASN A 140 23.23 -12.79 7.40
N LEU A 141 22.06 -13.41 7.23
CA LEU A 141 20.84 -12.71 6.80
C LEU A 141 19.95 -12.48 8.03
N ILE A 142 19.81 -11.22 8.42
CA ILE A 142 18.96 -10.78 9.52
C ILE A 142 17.66 -10.27 8.94
N MET A 143 16.53 -10.72 9.48
CA MET A 143 15.21 -10.32 9.01
C MET A 143 14.35 -9.84 10.17
N THR A 144 13.74 -8.65 10.04
CA THR A 144 12.87 -8.06 11.06
C THR A 144 11.61 -7.44 10.44
N GLY A 145 10.53 -7.29 11.22
CA GLY A 145 9.28 -6.70 10.76
C GLY A 145 8.05 -7.59 10.90
N SER A 146 8.08 -8.60 11.80
CA SER A 146 6.99 -9.57 12.00
C SER A 146 6.66 -10.35 10.72
N LEU A 147 7.70 -10.99 10.16
CA LEU A 147 7.64 -11.73 8.90
C LEU A 147 7.28 -13.18 9.15
N GLY A 148 6.32 -13.69 8.38
CA GLY A 148 5.99 -15.13 8.33
C GLY A 148 7.04 -15.95 7.59
N GLU A 149 6.89 -17.27 7.62
CA GLU A 149 7.89 -18.18 7.09
C GLU A 149 8.03 -18.08 5.56
N VAL A 150 6.91 -17.95 4.83
CA VAL A 150 6.94 -17.80 3.35
C VAL A 150 7.70 -16.55 2.92
N MET A 151 7.54 -15.46 3.65
CA MET A 151 8.26 -14.22 3.34
C MET A 151 9.76 -14.32 3.67
N LYS A 152 10.13 -15.06 4.72
CA LYS A 152 11.54 -15.37 5.04
C LYS A 152 12.19 -16.22 3.97
N GLU A 153 11.50 -17.25 3.49
CA GLU A 153 11.95 -18.09 2.38
C GLU A 153 12.13 -17.27 1.10
N SER A 154 11.20 -16.36 0.81
CA SER A 154 11.31 -15.44 -0.33
C SER A 154 12.53 -14.53 -0.24
N ALA A 155 12.88 -14.06 0.96
CA ALA A 155 14.07 -13.25 1.18
C ALA A 155 15.35 -14.08 0.99
N GLN A 156 15.37 -15.32 1.46
CA GLN A 156 16.49 -16.24 1.25
C GLN A 156 16.66 -16.57 -0.24
N ALA A 157 15.56 -16.82 -0.96
CA ALA A 157 15.59 -17.08 -2.40
C ALA A 157 16.14 -15.86 -3.17
N ALA A 158 15.71 -14.66 -2.82
CA ALA A 158 16.19 -13.42 -3.43
C ALA A 158 17.70 -13.24 -3.19
N LEU A 159 18.17 -13.42 -1.96
CA LEU A 159 19.59 -13.32 -1.65
C LEU A 159 20.41 -14.40 -2.37
N SER A 160 19.93 -15.63 -2.40
CA SER A 160 20.60 -16.73 -3.10
C SER A 160 20.73 -16.47 -4.59
N TYR A 161 19.67 -15.96 -5.22
CA TYR A 161 19.69 -15.54 -6.63
C TYR A 161 20.76 -14.45 -6.88
N ILE A 162 20.78 -13.42 -6.06
CA ILE A 162 21.74 -12.31 -6.20
C ILE A 162 23.18 -12.79 -6.00
N ARG A 163 23.43 -13.64 -5.00
CA ARG A 163 24.77 -14.22 -4.77
C ARG A 163 25.24 -15.06 -5.95
N SER A 164 24.36 -15.89 -6.51
CA SER A 164 24.67 -16.75 -7.66
C SER A 164 24.91 -15.95 -8.94
N ASN A 165 24.42 -14.70 -9.01
CA ASN A 165 24.55 -13.81 -10.17
C ASN A 165 25.31 -12.52 -9.82
N ALA A 166 26.19 -12.55 -8.81
CA ALA A 166 26.89 -11.38 -8.28
C ALA A 166 27.66 -10.59 -9.36
N GLU A 167 28.31 -11.28 -10.28
CA GLU A 167 29.06 -10.68 -11.39
C GLU A 167 28.15 -9.83 -12.28
N GLN A 168 26.94 -10.28 -12.58
CA GLN A 168 25.96 -9.58 -13.40
C GLN A 168 25.51 -8.26 -12.77
N PHE A 169 25.49 -8.20 -11.44
CA PHE A 169 25.15 -7.01 -10.66
C PHE A 169 26.37 -6.18 -10.26
N HIS A 170 27.56 -6.52 -10.79
CA HIS A 170 28.84 -5.87 -10.47
C HIS A 170 29.20 -5.91 -8.97
N ILE A 171 28.84 -7.00 -8.30
CA ILE A 171 29.12 -7.24 -6.89
C ILE A 171 30.43 -8.04 -6.80
N PRO A 172 31.42 -7.62 -5.98
CA PRO A 172 32.65 -8.38 -5.77
C PRO A 172 32.36 -9.79 -5.25
N ALA A 173 33.10 -10.80 -5.71
CA ALA A 173 32.85 -12.20 -5.37
C ALA A 173 32.98 -12.50 -3.86
N ASP A 174 33.89 -11.79 -3.18
CA ASP A 174 34.16 -11.91 -1.75
C ASP A 174 33.28 -11.01 -0.86
N PHE A 175 32.35 -10.25 -1.49
CA PHE A 175 31.54 -9.27 -0.78
C PHE A 175 30.74 -9.92 0.37
N PHE A 176 30.12 -11.06 0.11
CA PHE A 176 29.25 -11.72 1.07
C PHE A 176 30.02 -12.33 2.23
N ASP A 177 31.28 -12.70 2.06
CA ASP A 177 32.11 -13.35 3.09
C ASP A 177 32.40 -12.44 4.29
N HIS A 178 32.30 -11.13 4.11
CA HIS A 178 32.70 -10.11 5.09
C HIS A 178 31.53 -9.22 5.53
N HIS A 179 30.30 -9.52 5.06
CA HIS A 179 29.17 -8.65 5.36
C HIS A 179 27.94 -9.45 5.80
N ASP A 180 27.26 -8.93 6.80
CA ASP A 180 25.90 -9.31 7.14
C ASP A 180 24.92 -8.41 6.40
N ILE A 181 23.78 -8.97 6.00
CA ILE A 181 22.69 -8.24 5.37
C ILE A 181 21.50 -8.22 6.32
N HIS A 182 20.93 -7.05 6.54
CA HIS A 182 19.70 -6.90 7.33
C HIS A 182 18.58 -6.41 6.44
N ILE A 183 17.49 -7.16 6.35
CA ILE A 183 16.23 -6.79 5.70
C ILE A 183 15.22 -6.46 6.79
N HIS A 184 14.69 -5.23 6.74
CA HIS A 184 13.64 -4.76 7.62
C HIS A 184 12.40 -4.37 6.82
N ILE A 185 11.22 -4.87 7.24
CA ILE A 185 9.94 -4.44 6.69
C ILE A 185 9.16 -3.75 7.81
N PRO A 186 9.07 -2.39 7.80
CA PRO A 186 8.42 -1.60 8.85
C PRO A 186 6.97 -2.00 9.13
N ALA A 187 6.37 -1.38 10.17
CA ALA A 187 5.05 -1.72 10.71
C ALA A 187 4.99 -3.13 11.32
N GLY A 188 5.94 -3.45 12.22
CA GLY A 188 6.07 -4.76 12.87
C GLY A 188 4.85 -5.22 13.70
N ALA A 189 3.92 -4.31 14.02
CA ALA A 189 2.65 -4.66 14.68
C ALA A 189 1.67 -5.42 13.75
N VAL A 190 1.89 -5.40 12.43
CA VAL A 190 1.07 -6.10 11.44
C VAL A 190 1.86 -7.28 10.90
N PRO A 191 1.46 -8.53 11.17
CA PRO A 191 2.07 -9.71 10.57
C PRO A 191 2.03 -9.65 9.04
N LYS A 192 3.13 -10.00 8.40
CA LYS A 192 3.28 -9.99 6.94
C LYS A 192 3.78 -11.35 6.50
N ASP A 193 3.10 -11.94 5.53
CA ASP A 193 3.51 -13.21 4.94
C ASP A 193 3.12 -13.27 3.46
N GLY A 194 3.80 -14.11 2.72
CA GLY A 194 3.51 -14.40 1.33
C GLY A 194 4.71 -14.24 0.37
N PRO A 195 4.66 -14.93 -0.77
CA PRO A 195 5.78 -15.00 -1.72
C PRO A 195 5.92 -13.72 -2.56
N SER A 196 4.89 -12.87 -2.62
CA SER A 196 4.84 -11.69 -3.49
C SER A 196 5.84 -10.58 -3.12
N ALA A 197 6.53 -10.72 -1.99
CA ALA A 197 7.60 -9.81 -1.56
C ALA A 197 8.98 -10.18 -2.12
N GLY A 198 9.14 -11.34 -2.74
CA GLY A 198 10.44 -11.79 -3.26
C GLY A 198 11.06 -10.81 -4.26
N LEU A 199 10.27 -10.33 -5.21
CA LEU A 199 10.74 -9.34 -6.19
C LEU A 199 11.10 -7.99 -5.56
N PRO A 200 10.26 -7.36 -4.70
CA PRO A 200 10.64 -6.14 -3.99
C PRO A 200 11.90 -6.30 -3.11
N ILE A 201 12.06 -7.44 -2.47
CA ILE A 201 13.26 -7.74 -1.67
C ILE A 201 14.50 -7.81 -2.56
N ALA A 202 14.42 -8.51 -3.69
CA ALA A 202 15.51 -8.57 -4.65
C ALA A 202 15.92 -7.18 -5.15
N LEU A 203 14.94 -6.32 -5.48
CA LEU A 203 15.22 -4.95 -5.91
C LEU A 203 15.90 -4.12 -4.81
N ALA A 204 15.45 -4.23 -3.54
CA ALA A 204 16.09 -3.54 -2.42
C ALA A 204 17.55 -3.98 -2.25
N LEU A 205 17.83 -5.28 -2.37
CA LEU A 205 19.17 -5.83 -2.31
C LEU A 205 20.04 -5.38 -3.50
N ILE A 206 19.53 -5.45 -4.73
CA ILE A 206 20.26 -4.98 -5.92
C ILE A 206 20.55 -3.48 -5.80
N SER A 207 19.60 -2.67 -5.38
CA SER A 207 19.79 -1.25 -5.12
C SER A 207 20.90 -1.00 -4.10
N LEU A 208 20.88 -1.74 -2.99
CA LEU A 208 21.86 -1.63 -1.92
C LEU A 208 23.27 -1.96 -2.41
N LEU A 209 23.42 -3.07 -3.10
CA LEU A 209 24.71 -3.61 -3.54
C LEU A 209 25.29 -2.84 -4.73
N SER A 210 24.44 -2.36 -5.64
CA SER A 210 24.84 -1.51 -6.76
C SER A 210 24.97 -0.03 -6.40
N ARG A 211 24.56 0.38 -5.18
CA ARG A 211 24.49 1.77 -4.69
C ARG A 211 23.65 2.70 -5.56
N ARG A 212 22.70 2.14 -6.31
CA ARG A 212 21.75 2.89 -7.14
C ARG A 212 20.41 3.00 -6.40
N PRO A 213 19.87 4.21 -6.18
CA PRO A 213 18.61 4.35 -5.47
C PRO A 213 17.42 3.82 -6.31
N VAL A 214 16.42 3.29 -5.64
CA VAL A 214 15.14 2.95 -6.27
C VAL A 214 14.32 4.21 -6.49
N ARG A 215 13.73 4.34 -7.67
CA ARG A 215 12.81 5.44 -8.00
C ARG A 215 11.59 5.40 -7.09
N ARG A 216 11.26 6.52 -6.49
CA ARG A 216 10.18 6.62 -5.48
C ARG A 216 8.78 6.33 -6.04
N GLU A 217 8.55 6.62 -7.32
CA GLU A 217 7.27 6.42 -8.01
C GLU A 217 7.07 4.99 -8.52
N VAL A 218 8.02 4.09 -8.26
CA VAL A 218 7.96 2.69 -8.67
C VAL A 218 7.56 1.80 -7.50
N ALA A 219 6.57 0.95 -7.72
CA ALA A 219 6.24 -0.16 -6.83
C ALA A 219 6.23 -1.47 -7.62
N LEU A 220 6.45 -2.59 -6.92
CA LEU A 220 6.51 -3.88 -7.57
C LEU A 220 5.92 -4.98 -6.70
N THR A 221 5.52 -6.06 -7.34
CA THR A 221 5.07 -7.29 -6.70
C THR A 221 5.44 -8.48 -7.56
N GLY A 222 5.74 -9.59 -6.97
CA GLY A 222 6.07 -10.82 -7.69
C GLY A 222 6.80 -11.82 -6.82
N GLU A 223 6.61 -13.09 -7.13
CA GLU A 223 7.40 -14.17 -6.57
C GLU A 223 8.65 -14.37 -7.42
N LEU A 224 9.79 -14.54 -6.77
CA LEU A 224 11.07 -14.73 -7.42
C LEU A 224 11.56 -16.16 -7.25
N THR A 225 11.94 -16.80 -8.35
CA THR A 225 12.60 -18.11 -8.34
C THR A 225 14.13 -18.01 -8.22
N LEU A 226 14.79 -19.08 -7.85
CA LEU A 226 16.27 -19.15 -7.80
C LEU A 226 16.94 -18.97 -9.19
N SER A 227 16.18 -19.11 -10.27
CA SER A 227 16.66 -18.88 -11.64
C SER A 227 16.39 -17.45 -12.15
N GLY A 228 15.89 -16.54 -11.32
CA GLY A 228 15.60 -15.16 -11.69
C GLY A 228 14.23 -14.94 -12.38
N ARG A 229 13.45 -16.01 -12.59
CA ARG A 229 12.12 -15.89 -13.20
C ARG A 229 11.11 -15.34 -12.22
N LEU A 230 10.18 -14.54 -12.74
CA LEU A 230 9.10 -13.94 -11.98
C LEU A 230 7.81 -14.74 -12.16
N LEU A 231 7.25 -15.21 -11.05
CA LEU A 231 5.99 -15.95 -11.03
C LEU A 231 4.81 -15.06 -10.66
N PRO A 232 3.63 -15.33 -11.24
CA PRO A 232 2.43 -14.55 -10.99
C PRO A 232 1.97 -14.65 -9.54
N VAL A 233 1.32 -13.58 -9.06
CA VAL A 233 0.85 -13.44 -7.68
C VAL A 233 -0.60 -12.98 -7.64
N GLY A 234 -1.32 -13.29 -6.56
CA GLY A 234 -2.72 -12.93 -6.41
C GLY A 234 -2.98 -11.48 -6.00
N GLY A 235 -4.25 -11.07 -6.11
CA GLY A 235 -4.75 -9.79 -5.60
C GLY A 235 -4.33 -8.58 -6.42
N MET A 236 -4.17 -8.72 -7.73
CA MET A 236 -3.66 -7.67 -8.61
C MET A 236 -4.53 -6.41 -8.57
N HIS A 237 -5.86 -6.55 -8.61
CA HIS A 237 -6.80 -5.43 -8.50
C HIS A 237 -6.52 -4.56 -7.27
N ASP A 238 -6.49 -5.16 -6.08
CA ASP A 238 -6.30 -4.43 -4.83
C ASP A 238 -4.91 -3.82 -4.70
N LYS A 239 -3.89 -4.51 -5.22
CA LYS A 239 -2.51 -4.03 -5.26
C LYS A 239 -2.37 -2.79 -6.14
N LEU A 240 -2.96 -2.78 -7.34
CA LEU A 240 -2.94 -1.63 -8.24
C LEU A 240 -3.73 -0.45 -7.65
N LEU A 241 -4.87 -0.74 -7.02
CA LEU A 241 -5.65 0.28 -6.33
C LEU A 241 -4.86 0.93 -5.19
N ALA A 242 -4.10 0.15 -4.42
CA ALA A 242 -3.22 0.68 -3.37
C ALA A 242 -2.08 1.53 -3.93
N ALA A 243 -1.45 1.07 -5.03
CA ALA A 243 -0.40 1.80 -5.72
C ALA A 243 -0.90 3.17 -6.19
N ARG A 244 -2.04 3.21 -6.88
CA ARG A 244 -2.67 4.45 -7.36
C ARG A 244 -2.96 5.42 -6.21
N ARG A 245 -3.58 4.94 -5.13
CA ARG A 245 -3.88 5.76 -3.94
C ARG A 245 -2.64 6.37 -3.32
N ALA A 246 -1.51 5.65 -3.34
CA ALA A 246 -0.24 6.12 -2.78
C ALA A 246 0.56 7.04 -3.72
N GLY A 247 0.03 7.36 -4.90
CA GLY A 247 0.71 8.22 -5.87
C GLY A 247 1.86 7.53 -6.62
N ILE A 248 1.89 6.20 -6.62
CA ILE A 248 2.79 5.43 -7.48
C ILE A 248 2.40 5.71 -8.94
N ARG A 249 3.38 5.79 -9.80
CA ARG A 249 3.18 5.99 -11.25
C ARG A 249 3.55 4.79 -12.09
N THR A 250 4.47 3.97 -11.61
CA THR A 250 4.92 2.78 -12.32
C THR A 250 4.78 1.56 -11.42
N VAL A 251 4.08 0.55 -11.90
CA VAL A 251 3.94 -0.74 -11.19
C VAL A 251 4.54 -1.84 -12.04
N ILE A 252 5.53 -2.52 -11.49
CA ILE A 252 6.15 -3.68 -12.12
C ILE A 252 5.47 -4.95 -11.59
N ILE A 253 4.98 -5.77 -12.52
CA ILE A 253 4.28 -7.02 -12.23
C ILE A 253 4.93 -8.18 -12.98
N PRO A 254 4.78 -9.43 -12.51
CA PRO A 254 5.15 -10.59 -13.33
C PRO A 254 4.36 -10.62 -14.64
N GLY A 255 5.00 -10.99 -15.75
CA GLY A 255 4.34 -11.10 -17.05
C GLY A 255 3.14 -12.06 -17.04
N GLY A 256 3.18 -13.11 -16.20
CA GLY A 256 2.04 -14.00 -16.02
C GLY A 256 0.77 -13.35 -15.47
N ASN A 257 0.89 -12.16 -14.84
CA ASN A 257 -0.28 -11.40 -14.36
C ASN A 257 -0.90 -10.47 -15.41
N GLU A 258 -0.41 -10.42 -16.64
CA GLU A 258 -1.05 -9.62 -17.71
C GLU A 258 -2.50 -10.06 -17.98
N VAL A 259 -2.79 -11.34 -17.75
CA VAL A 259 -4.16 -11.86 -17.89
C VAL A 259 -5.12 -11.24 -16.89
N ASP A 260 -4.66 -10.95 -15.67
CA ASP A 260 -5.48 -10.36 -14.61
C ASP A 260 -5.89 -8.92 -14.93
N LEU A 261 -5.09 -8.21 -15.75
CA LEU A 261 -5.36 -6.82 -16.13
C LEU A 261 -6.64 -6.65 -16.94
N ARG A 262 -7.10 -7.72 -17.61
CA ARG A 262 -8.32 -7.68 -18.44
C ARG A 262 -9.58 -7.47 -17.61
N ASP A 263 -9.57 -7.96 -16.38
CA ASP A 263 -10.72 -7.90 -15.47
C ASP A 263 -10.65 -6.69 -14.51
N ILE A 264 -9.59 -5.87 -14.64
CA ILE A 264 -9.39 -4.69 -13.79
C ILE A 264 -10.01 -3.47 -14.47
N PRO A 265 -10.93 -2.74 -13.80
CA PRO A 265 -11.52 -1.53 -14.36
C PRO A 265 -10.46 -0.50 -14.78
N ALA A 266 -10.69 0.17 -15.91
CA ALA A 266 -9.76 1.16 -16.45
C ALA A 266 -9.46 2.29 -15.45
N ASP A 267 -10.42 2.64 -14.61
CA ASP A 267 -10.26 3.65 -13.57
C ASP A 267 -9.23 3.26 -12.51
N VAL A 268 -9.06 1.98 -12.21
CA VAL A 268 -8.02 1.49 -11.28
C VAL A 268 -6.63 1.66 -11.88
N MET A 269 -6.51 1.42 -13.19
CA MET A 269 -5.24 1.52 -13.92
C MET A 269 -4.92 2.95 -14.37
N LYS A 270 -5.86 3.88 -14.21
CA LYS A 270 -5.66 5.28 -14.59
C LYS A 270 -4.43 5.85 -13.88
N ASP A 271 -3.60 6.56 -14.62
CA ASP A 271 -2.37 7.21 -14.15
C ASP A 271 -1.26 6.22 -13.70
N LEU A 272 -1.43 4.91 -13.95
CA LEU A 272 -0.42 3.88 -13.69
C LEU A 272 0.19 3.38 -15.01
N ALA A 273 1.52 3.44 -15.12
CA ALA A 273 2.26 2.69 -16.12
C ALA A 273 2.53 1.28 -15.55
N ILE A 274 1.88 0.27 -16.14
CA ILE A 274 2.06 -1.13 -15.73
C ILE A 274 3.13 -1.74 -16.61
N VAL A 275 4.17 -2.30 -16.00
CA VAL A 275 5.32 -2.88 -16.68
C VAL A 275 5.38 -4.38 -16.36
N PRO A 276 4.97 -5.25 -17.31
CA PRO A 276 5.17 -6.67 -17.17
C PRO A 276 6.66 -7.02 -17.27
N ALA A 277 7.13 -7.89 -16.38
CA ALA A 277 8.48 -8.41 -16.40
C ALA A 277 8.48 -9.93 -16.15
N TYR A 278 9.40 -10.63 -16.78
CA TYR A 278 9.54 -12.08 -16.70
C TYR A 278 10.77 -12.49 -15.92
N GLU A 279 11.76 -11.62 -15.84
CA GLU A 279 13.06 -11.84 -15.22
C GLU A 279 13.51 -10.59 -14.46
N VAL A 280 14.37 -10.79 -13.44
CA VAL A 280 14.85 -9.71 -12.55
C VAL A 280 15.61 -8.63 -13.31
N GLU A 281 16.36 -8.97 -14.33
CA GLU A 281 17.17 -8.04 -15.12
C GLU A 281 16.31 -6.92 -15.75
N GLN A 282 15.11 -7.28 -16.19
CA GLN A 282 14.19 -6.35 -16.83
C GLN A 282 13.71 -5.23 -15.88
N ILE A 283 13.68 -5.51 -14.56
CA ILE A 283 13.21 -4.52 -13.58
C ILE A 283 14.27 -3.48 -13.22
N VAL A 284 15.55 -3.83 -13.31
CA VAL A 284 16.67 -2.98 -12.87
C VAL A 284 16.68 -1.66 -13.63
N GLU A 285 16.51 -1.71 -14.95
CA GLU A 285 16.51 -0.52 -15.80
C GLU A 285 15.29 0.39 -15.58
N VAL A 286 14.15 -0.20 -15.21
CA VAL A 286 12.91 0.56 -14.95
C VAL A 286 12.91 1.15 -13.55
N ALA A 287 13.36 0.38 -12.57
CA ALA A 287 13.18 0.70 -11.16
C ALA A 287 14.31 1.51 -10.52
N LEU A 288 15.56 1.34 -11.00
CA LEU A 288 16.68 2.07 -10.43
C LEU A 288 16.91 3.41 -11.14
N ALA A 289 17.25 4.44 -10.35
CA ALA A 289 17.75 5.69 -10.90
C ALA A 289 19.18 5.49 -11.48
N ARG A 290 19.54 6.36 -12.42
CA ARG A 290 20.85 6.32 -13.08
C ARG A 290 21.95 6.81 -12.15
#